data_6b581c61fa409a53f0cceb30eb47ddcf
#
_entry.id   6b581c61fa409a53f0cceb30eb47ddcf
#
_cell.length_a   1.000
_cell.length_b   1.000
_cell.length_c   1.000
_cell.angle_alpha   90.00
_cell.angle_beta   90.00
_cell.angle_gamma   90.00
#
_symmetry.space_group_name_H-M   'P 1'
#
loop_
_entity.id
_entity.type
_entity.pdbx_description
1 polymer ?
#
loop_
_entity_poly.entity_id
_entity_poly.type
_entity_poly.pdbx_seq_one_letter_code
_entity_poly.pdbx_strand_id
1 'polypeptide(L)'
;MAASLENTGHKLYSSAGPYLMQLQQGYLGEIYGMAFFERLGRDYHSQVTESQLTESQLTEIHLTESQLTESQAVFSLLFKVEQYTAKALLKLLPELASLDEELPEQLRMQAQNEVDSWLKLPWHKLLAALRLWVEPYQQKYAKWADDAENNSEYGAAFRLLERHETAIYLYLQALERGEKRAALILERFLGAL
;
A
#
# COMPACT_ATOMS: atom_id res chain seq x y z
N MET A 1 -3.59 -13.24 -6.90
CA MET A 1 -3.95 -13.13 -5.46
C MET A 1 -4.88 -11.96 -5.11
N ALA A 2 -5.26 -11.14 -6.09
CA ALA A 2 -6.27 -10.07 -5.89
C ALA A 2 -7.71 -10.59 -5.63
N ALA A 3 -7.97 -11.87 -5.80
CA ALA A 3 -9.31 -12.45 -5.66
C ALA A 3 -9.84 -12.54 -4.21
N SER A 4 -8.99 -12.31 -3.20
CA SER A 4 -9.38 -12.51 -1.79
C SER A 4 -10.17 -11.34 -1.19
N LEU A 5 -9.95 -10.12 -1.67
CA LEU A 5 -10.68 -8.93 -1.19
C LEU A 5 -12.11 -8.85 -1.76
N GLU A 6 -12.35 -9.43 -2.94
CA GLU A 6 -13.68 -9.42 -3.58
C GLU A 6 -14.70 -10.32 -2.87
N ASN A 7 -14.25 -11.36 -2.17
CA ASN A 7 -15.14 -12.39 -1.63
C ASN A 7 -15.61 -12.15 -0.18
N THR A 8 -14.94 -11.29 0.58
CA THR A 8 -15.32 -10.96 1.97
C THR A 8 -16.36 -9.85 2.07
N GLY A 9 -16.54 -9.03 1.02
CA GLY A 9 -17.41 -7.84 1.04
C GLY A 9 -18.91 -8.11 0.87
N HIS A 10 -19.34 -9.30 0.46
CA HIS A 10 -20.70 -9.52 -0.03
C HIS A 10 -21.82 -9.51 1.05
N LYS A 11 -21.52 -9.53 2.34
CA LYS A 11 -22.56 -9.67 3.39
C LYS A 11 -22.99 -8.37 4.09
N LEU A 12 -22.24 -7.27 3.98
CA LEU A 12 -22.43 -6.08 4.82
C LEU A 12 -23.09 -4.87 4.12
N TYR A 13 -23.31 -4.88 2.81
CA TYR A 13 -23.52 -3.66 2.04
C TYR A 13 -24.87 -3.52 1.33
N SER A 14 -25.92 -4.15 1.78
CA SER A 14 -27.21 -4.18 1.06
C SER A 14 -27.95 -2.83 0.98
N SER A 15 -27.50 -1.79 1.70
CA SER A 15 -28.14 -0.46 1.71
C SER A 15 -27.22 0.69 1.21
N ALA A 16 -25.93 0.47 1.06
CA ALA A 16 -24.98 1.49 0.58
C ALA A 16 -25.04 1.61 -0.95
N GLY A 17 -25.00 2.84 -1.48
CA GLY A 17 -24.88 3.05 -2.92
C GLY A 17 -23.54 2.51 -3.47
N PRO A 18 -23.45 2.23 -4.78
CA PRO A 18 -22.27 1.60 -5.40
C PRO A 18 -20.97 2.37 -5.14
N TYR A 19 -21.01 3.69 -5.11
CA TYR A 19 -19.85 4.53 -4.83
C TYR A 19 -19.34 4.39 -3.38
N LEU A 20 -20.24 4.35 -2.40
CA LEU A 20 -19.85 4.15 -1.01
C LEU A 20 -19.19 2.79 -0.81
N MET A 21 -19.71 1.73 -1.45
CA MET A 21 -19.09 0.40 -1.42
C MET A 21 -17.67 0.40 -1.99
N GLN A 22 -17.44 1.10 -3.11
CA GLN A 22 -16.10 1.25 -3.69
C GLN A 22 -15.15 1.99 -2.75
N LEU A 23 -15.61 3.08 -2.11
CA LEU A 23 -14.82 3.86 -1.16
C LEU A 23 -14.53 3.08 0.13
N GLN A 24 -15.45 2.26 0.60
CA GLN A 24 -15.21 1.31 1.69
C GLN A 24 -14.12 0.30 1.30
N GLN A 25 -14.18 -0.24 0.07
CA GLN A 25 -13.13 -1.13 -0.42
C GLN A 25 -11.77 -0.42 -0.51
N GLY A 26 -11.73 0.83 -0.97
CA GLY A 26 -10.52 1.65 -0.96
C GLY A 26 -9.98 1.84 0.46
N TYR A 27 -10.82 2.29 1.40
CA TYR A 27 -10.43 2.46 2.79
C TYR A 27 -9.86 1.19 3.43
N LEU A 28 -10.49 0.04 3.18
CA LEU A 28 -10.00 -1.26 3.65
C LEU A 28 -8.64 -1.64 3.00
N GLY A 29 -8.42 -1.22 1.74
CA GLY A 29 -7.13 -1.31 1.08
C GLY A 29 -6.03 -0.56 1.82
N GLU A 30 -6.32 0.67 2.30
CA GLU A 30 -5.36 1.44 3.10
C GLU A 30 -5.02 0.76 4.44
N ILE A 31 -6.02 0.16 5.10
CA ILE A 31 -5.79 -0.61 6.33
C ILE A 31 -4.88 -1.82 6.07
N TYR A 32 -5.11 -2.52 4.96
CA TYR A 32 -4.26 -3.61 4.51
C TYR A 32 -2.83 -3.13 4.21
N GLY A 33 -2.68 -2.06 3.42
CA GLY A 33 -1.39 -1.47 3.03
C GLY A 33 -0.56 -1.03 4.23
N MET A 34 -1.18 -0.37 5.22
CA MET A 34 -0.52 -0.02 6.48
C MET A 34 0.09 -1.24 7.17
N ALA A 35 -0.70 -2.31 7.38
CA ALA A 35 -0.24 -3.51 8.07
C ALA A 35 0.85 -4.25 7.28
N PHE A 36 0.72 -4.27 5.95
CA PHE A 36 1.69 -4.88 5.04
C PHE A 36 3.04 -4.15 5.08
N PHE A 37 3.06 -2.83 4.88
CA PHE A 37 4.30 -2.06 4.85
C PHE A 37 4.95 -1.92 6.23
N GLU A 38 4.16 -1.87 7.32
CA GLU A 38 4.69 -1.90 8.68
C GLU A 38 5.47 -3.19 8.95
N ARG A 39 4.87 -4.34 8.65
CA ARG A 39 5.53 -5.63 8.83
C ARG A 39 6.73 -5.81 7.89
N LEU A 40 6.56 -5.45 6.62
CA LEU A 40 7.63 -5.57 5.64
C LEU A 40 8.85 -4.72 6.05
N GLY A 41 8.63 -3.47 6.51
CA GLY A 41 9.70 -2.59 6.98
C GLY A 41 10.42 -3.12 8.21
N ARG A 42 9.70 -3.76 9.14
CA ARG A 42 10.28 -4.37 10.34
C ARG A 42 11.08 -5.64 10.03
N ASP A 43 10.51 -6.54 9.23
CA ASP A 43 11.01 -7.92 9.13
C ASP A 43 11.97 -8.10 7.94
N TYR A 44 11.89 -7.26 6.89
CA TYR A 44 12.82 -7.30 5.78
C TYR A 44 14.27 -7.05 6.20
N HIS A 45 14.46 -6.19 7.21
CA HIS A 45 15.76 -5.91 7.79
C HIS A 45 16.35 -7.09 8.57
N SER A 46 15.54 -7.76 9.41
CA SER A 46 16.00 -8.87 10.26
C SER A 46 16.44 -10.09 9.45
N GLN A 47 15.74 -10.44 8.38
CA GLN A 47 16.09 -11.58 7.53
C GLN A 47 17.43 -11.40 6.79
N VAL A 48 17.73 -10.18 6.39
CA VAL A 48 19.03 -9.89 5.74
C VAL A 48 20.20 -10.06 6.71
N THR A 49 19.99 -9.67 7.98
CA THR A 49 21.02 -9.80 9.04
C THR A 49 21.28 -11.26 9.40
N GLU A 50 20.23 -12.10 9.46
CA GLU A 50 20.37 -13.53 9.75
C GLU A 50 21.03 -14.34 8.63
N SER A 51 20.74 -14.02 7.37
CA SER A 51 21.37 -14.70 6.22
C SER A 51 22.86 -14.40 6.08
N GLN A 52 23.37 -13.33 6.70
CA GLN A 52 24.82 -13.04 6.75
C GLN A 52 25.62 -13.96 7.68
N LEU A 53 24.94 -14.75 8.54
CA LEU A 53 25.60 -15.63 9.51
C LEU A 53 25.91 -17.04 8.97
N THR A 54 25.49 -17.40 7.76
CA THR A 54 25.81 -18.69 7.15
C THR A 54 26.85 -18.55 6.05
N GLU A 55 28.09 -18.96 6.34
CA GLU A 55 29.30 -18.81 5.50
C GLU A 55 29.25 -19.42 4.08
N SER A 56 28.22 -20.17 3.71
CA SER A 56 28.21 -20.94 2.45
C SER A 56 27.39 -20.34 1.29
N GLN A 57 26.76 -19.16 1.49
CA GLN A 57 26.01 -18.45 0.44
C GLN A 57 26.45 -17.00 0.25
N LEU A 58 27.70 -16.73 0.43
CA LEU A 58 28.34 -15.39 0.48
C LEU A 58 28.35 -14.61 -0.84
N THR A 59 27.70 -15.04 -1.90
CA THR A 59 27.92 -14.41 -3.22
C THR A 59 26.74 -13.61 -3.78
N GLU A 60 25.54 -13.60 -3.21
CA GLU A 60 24.42 -12.95 -3.90
C GLU A 60 23.46 -12.06 -3.07
N ILE A 61 23.56 -12.01 -1.74
CA ILE A 61 22.61 -11.20 -0.94
C ILE A 61 23.34 -10.42 0.16
N HIS A 62 24.30 -9.59 -0.20
CA HIS A 62 24.78 -8.56 0.70
C HIS A 62 24.03 -7.26 0.44
N LEU A 63 22.93 -7.02 1.18
CA LEU A 63 22.49 -5.64 1.36
C LEU A 63 23.58 -4.93 2.19
N THR A 64 24.14 -3.87 1.64
CA THR A 64 25.02 -2.99 2.39
C THR A 64 24.22 -2.29 3.49
N GLU A 65 24.86 -1.81 4.57
CA GLU A 65 24.24 -1.01 5.61
C GLU A 65 23.42 0.17 5.03
N SER A 66 23.90 0.73 3.92
CA SER A 66 23.18 1.76 3.16
C SER A 66 21.86 1.28 2.56
N GLN A 67 21.80 0.07 2.01
CA GLN A 67 20.56 -0.50 1.44
C GLN A 67 19.56 -0.88 2.52
N LEU A 68 20.01 -1.27 3.70
CA LEU A 68 19.16 -1.55 4.85
C LEU A 68 18.48 -0.27 5.34
N THR A 69 19.24 0.83 5.46
CA THR A 69 18.71 2.14 5.82
C THR A 69 17.72 2.65 4.75
N GLU A 70 18.03 2.42 3.48
CA GLU A 70 17.17 2.76 2.35
C GLU A 70 15.85 1.99 2.40
N SER A 71 15.86 0.67 2.60
CA SER A 71 14.64 -0.15 2.65
C SER A 71 13.72 0.26 3.78
N GLN A 72 14.25 0.54 4.97
CA GLN A 72 13.47 1.05 6.10
C GLN A 72 12.83 2.40 5.79
N ALA A 73 13.58 3.32 5.16
CA ALA A 73 13.05 4.62 4.77
C ALA A 73 11.92 4.48 3.73
N VAL A 74 12.09 3.58 2.74
CA VAL A 74 11.07 3.28 1.72
C VAL A 74 9.78 2.79 2.37
N PHE A 75 9.84 1.75 3.21
CA PHE A 75 8.63 1.18 3.81
C PHE A 75 7.98 2.11 4.84
N SER A 76 8.78 2.87 5.59
CA SER A 76 8.26 3.91 6.49
C SER A 76 7.49 4.99 5.73
N LEU A 77 7.96 5.38 4.55
CA LEU A 77 7.30 6.38 3.73
C LEU A 77 6.01 5.83 3.11
N LEU A 78 6.02 4.61 2.59
CA LEU A 78 4.83 3.92 2.09
C LEU A 78 3.77 3.78 3.19
N PHE A 79 4.14 3.29 4.38
CA PHE A 79 3.24 3.23 5.53
C PHE A 79 2.59 4.59 5.86
N LYS A 80 3.39 5.68 5.84
CA LYS A 80 2.87 7.03 6.12
C LYS A 80 1.85 7.47 5.08
N VAL A 81 2.04 7.12 3.82
CA VAL A 81 1.14 7.46 2.73
C VAL A 81 -0.20 6.74 2.91
N GLU A 82 -0.19 5.43 3.19
CA GLU A 82 -1.38 4.65 3.52
C GLU A 82 -2.13 5.25 4.72
N GLN A 83 -1.41 5.49 5.82
CA GLN A 83 -1.99 6.06 7.03
C GLN A 83 -2.61 7.44 6.80
N TYR A 84 -1.96 8.26 5.99
CA TYR A 84 -2.45 9.58 5.62
C TYR A 84 -3.74 9.50 4.82
N THR A 85 -3.78 8.63 3.80
CA THR A 85 -4.95 8.44 2.94
C THR A 85 -6.13 7.88 3.72
N ALA A 86 -5.92 6.86 4.56
CA ALA A 86 -6.96 6.33 5.45
C ALA A 86 -7.59 7.44 6.34
N LYS A 87 -6.76 8.27 6.96
CA LYS A 87 -7.22 9.39 7.79
C LYS A 87 -7.97 10.45 6.99
N ALA A 88 -7.51 10.75 5.79
CA ALA A 88 -8.15 11.73 4.92
C ALA A 88 -9.50 11.23 4.39
N LEU A 89 -9.61 9.95 4.05
CA LEU A 89 -10.89 9.31 3.69
C LEU A 89 -11.91 9.40 4.82
N LEU A 90 -11.51 9.11 6.07
CA LEU A 90 -12.41 9.24 7.24
C LEU A 90 -12.89 10.68 7.49
N LYS A 91 -12.08 11.68 7.15
CA LYS A 91 -12.51 13.08 7.22
C LYS A 91 -13.52 13.45 6.14
N LEU A 92 -13.36 12.91 4.94
CA LEU A 92 -14.27 13.12 3.81
C LEU A 92 -15.58 12.34 3.99
N LEU A 93 -15.51 11.14 4.55
CA LEU A 93 -16.59 10.17 4.66
C LEU A 93 -16.58 9.54 6.07
N PRO A 94 -17.13 10.25 7.08
CA PRO A 94 -17.16 9.73 8.46
C PRO A 94 -17.87 8.40 8.63
N GLU A 95 -18.81 8.08 7.71
CA GLU A 95 -19.54 6.81 7.68
C GLU A 95 -18.64 5.59 7.48
N LEU A 96 -17.44 5.75 6.94
CA LEU A 96 -16.45 4.67 6.84
C LEU A 96 -15.98 4.17 8.21
N ALA A 97 -16.12 5.00 9.27
CA ALA A 97 -15.81 4.59 10.64
C ALA A 97 -16.79 3.57 11.21
N SER A 98 -17.97 3.42 10.61
CA SER A 98 -19.01 2.47 11.04
C SER A 98 -18.86 1.06 10.46
N LEU A 99 -17.76 0.78 9.79
CA LEU A 99 -17.43 -0.58 9.33
C LEU A 99 -17.30 -1.51 10.54
N ASP A 100 -17.68 -2.76 10.33
CA ASP A 100 -17.50 -3.82 11.32
C ASP A 100 -16.05 -3.83 11.82
N GLU A 101 -15.85 -3.72 13.14
CA GLU A 101 -14.53 -3.62 13.75
C GLU A 101 -13.67 -4.88 13.52
N GLU A 102 -14.30 -6.04 13.31
CA GLU A 102 -13.58 -7.30 13.05
C GLU A 102 -12.95 -7.33 11.65
N LEU A 103 -13.57 -6.70 10.67
CA LEU A 103 -13.09 -6.75 9.28
C LEU A 103 -11.73 -6.06 9.08
N PRO A 104 -11.47 -4.85 9.60
CA PRO A 104 -10.15 -4.25 9.57
C PRO A 104 -9.07 -5.11 10.24
N GLU A 105 -9.39 -5.79 11.35
CA GLU A 105 -8.44 -6.64 12.04
C GLU A 105 -8.11 -7.92 11.26
N GLN A 106 -9.10 -8.55 10.65
CA GLN A 106 -8.88 -9.69 9.75
C GLN A 106 -7.98 -9.32 8.57
N LEU A 107 -8.18 -8.14 7.98
CA LEU A 107 -7.35 -7.65 6.88
C LEU A 107 -5.91 -7.35 7.32
N ARG A 108 -5.71 -6.80 8.53
CA ARG A 108 -4.36 -6.62 9.08
C ARG A 108 -3.64 -7.94 9.26
N MET A 109 -4.31 -8.93 9.81
CA MET A 109 -3.73 -10.28 9.97
C MET A 109 -3.40 -10.91 8.61
N GLN A 110 -4.29 -10.77 7.63
CA GLN A 110 -4.05 -11.26 6.27
C GLN A 110 -2.82 -10.58 5.65
N ALA A 111 -2.76 -9.25 5.69
CA ALA A 111 -1.64 -8.49 5.17
C ALA A 111 -0.30 -8.91 5.80
N GLN A 112 -0.28 -9.08 7.12
CA GLN A 112 0.89 -9.55 7.83
C GLN A 112 1.33 -10.95 7.40
N ASN A 113 0.39 -11.87 7.20
CA ASN A 113 0.71 -13.24 6.78
C ASN A 113 1.27 -13.30 5.34
N GLU A 114 0.79 -12.42 4.45
CA GLU A 114 1.27 -12.37 3.07
C GLU A 114 2.72 -11.88 2.96
N VAL A 115 3.22 -11.08 3.89
CA VAL A 115 4.59 -10.56 3.90
C VAL A 115 5.66 -11.66 3.85
N ASP A 116 5.41 -12.85 4.42
CA ASP A 116 6.40 -13.95 4.48
C ASP A 116 6.93 -14.36 3.10
N SER A 117 6.11 -14.25 2.07
CA SER A 117 6.52 -14.55 0.69
C SER A 117 7.41 -13.45 0.09
N TRP A 118 7.22 -12.20 0.51
CA TRP A 118 7.94 -11.02 0.01
C TRP A 118 9.30 -10.85 0.65
N LEU A 119 9.46 -11.25 1.91
CA LEU A 119 10.73 -11.20 2.64
C LEU A 119 11.86 -12.01 1.98
N LYS A 120 11.51 -12.99 1.15
CA LYS A 120 12.46 -13.85 0.43
C LYS A 120 13.02 -13.22 -0.84
N LEU A 121 12.48 -12.08 -1.28
CA LEU A 121 12.87 -11.44 -2.52
C LEU A 121 14.09 -10.54 -2.31
N PRO A 122 15.11 -10.60 -3.19
CA PRO A 122 16.16 -9.60 -3.23
C PRO A 122 15.59 -8.21 -3.48
N TRP A 123 16.24 -7.16 -2.96
CA TRP A 123 15.73 -5.78 -2.98
C TRP A 123 15.17 -5.33 -4.33
N HIS A 124 15.96 -5.48 -5.41
CA HIS A 124 15.51 -5.10 -6.74
C HIS A 124 14.31 -5.89 -7.26
N LYS A 125 14.18 -7.18 -6.86
CA LYS A 125 13.03 -8.01 -7.19
C LYS A 125 11.81 -7.61 -6.37
N LEU A 126 12.02 -7.24 -5.11
CA LEU A 126 10.97 -6.76 -4.23
C LEU A 126 10.35 -5.46 -4.76
N LEU A 127 11.17 -4.47 -5.16
CA LEU A 127 10.67 -3.23 -5.75
C LEU A 127 9.86 -3.47 -7.02
N ALA A 128 10.36 -4.31 -7.93
CA ALA A 128 9.64 -4.67 -9.16
C ALA A 128 8.31 -5.40 -8.86
N ALA A 129 8.32 -6.32 -7.89
CA ALA A 129 7.12 -7.04 -7.48
C ALA A 129 6.09 -6.09 -6.84
N LEU A 130 6.51 -5.17 -5.96
CA LEU A 130 5.65 -4.16 -5.36
C LEU A 130 5.00 -3.26 -6.43
N ARG A 131 5.77 -2.78 -7.38
CA ARG A 131 5.22 -1.96 -8.48
C ARG A 131 4.16 -2.71 -9.28
N LEU A 132 4.44 -3.96 -9.65
CA LEU A 132 3.47 -4.80 -10.38
C LEU A 132 2.24 -5.13 -9.55
N TRP A 133 2.39 -5.20 -8.21
CA TRP A 133 1.27 -5.43 -7.30
C TRP A 133 0.37 -4.19 -7.16
N VAL A 134 0.94 -2.99 -7.15
CA VAL A 134 0.23 -1.71 -7.06
C VAL A 134 -0.46 -1.33 -8.38
N GLU A 135 0.11 -1.67 -9.55
CA GLU A 135 -0.38 -1.25 -10.86
C GLU A 135 -1.88 -1.51 -11.12
N PRO A 136 -2.47 -2.68 -10.79
CA PRO A 136 -3.90 -2.90 -10.95
C PRO A 136 -4.78 -1.97 -10.10
N TYR A 137 -4.33 -1.61 -8.89
CA TYR A 137 -5.05 -0.69 -8.02
C TYR A 137 -4.99 0.74 -8.54
N GLN A 138 -3.83 1.17 -9.01
CA GLN A 138 -3.67 2.46 -9.68
C GLN A 138 -4.64 2.61 -10.85
N GLN A 139 -4.74 1.60 -11.72
CA GLN A 139 -5.68 1.61 -12.85
C GLN A 139 -7.14 1.59 -12.39
N LYS A 140 -7.46 0.80 -11.36
CA LYS A 140 -8.80 0.68 -10.79
C LYS A 140 -9.27 1.99 -10.18
N TYR A 141 -8.42 2.66 -9.39
CA TYR A 141 -8.81 3.90 -8.74
C TYR A 141 -8.86 5.08 -9.70
N ALA A 142 -8.01 5.11 -10.73
CA ALA A 142 -8.15 6.05 -11.83
C ALA A 142 -9.51 5.92 -12.53
N LYS A 143 -9.92 4.68 -12.84
CA LYS A 143 -11.24 4.42 -13.42
C LYS A 143 -12.38 4.86 -12.50
N TRP A 144 -12.30 4.58 -11.19
CA TRP A 144 -13.32 5.00 -10.24
C TRP A 144 -13.43 6.52 -10.13
N ALA A 145 -12.30 7.22 -10.17
CA ALA A 145 -12.28 8.69 -10.17
C ALA A 145 -12.95 9.27 -11.43
N ASP A 146 -12.67 8.69 -12.60
CA ASP A 146 -13.32 9.10 -13.86
C ASP A 146 -14.83 8.83 -13.84
N ASP A 147 -15.25 7.62 -13.39
CA ASP A 147 -16.66 7.24 -13.30
C ASP A 147 -17.44 8.15 -12.31
N ALA A 148 -16.77 8.68 -11.29
CA ALA A 148 -17.35 9.54 -10.26
C ALA A 148 -17.15 11.05 -10.51
N GLU A 149 -16.58 11.48 -11.64
CA GLU A 149 -16.21 12.87 -11.92
C GLU A 149 -17.37 13.85 -11.73
N ASN A 150 -18.59 13.43 -12.10
CA ASN A 150 -19.80 14.24 -11.98
C ASN A 150 -20.52 14.09 -10.62
N ASN A 151 -19.99 13.28 -9.69
CA ASN A 151 -20.56 13.09 -8.37
C ASN A 151 -19.87 14.00 -7.35
N SER A 152 -20.54 15.09 -6.96
CA SER A 152 -19.97 16.09 -6.03
C SER A 152 -19.74 15.54 -4.61
N GLU A 153 -20.48 14.52 -4.19
CA GLU A 153 -20.40 13.97 -2.83
C GLU A 153 -19.16 13.10 -2.63
N TYR A 154 -18.89 12.20 -3.58
CA TYR A 154 -17.80 11.22 -3.45
C TYR A 154 -16.57 11.53 -4.31
N GLY A 155 -16.66 12.46 -5.24
CA GLY A 155 -15.61 12.78 -6.21
C GLY A 155 -14.27 13.14 -5.58
N ALA A 156 -14.28 13.85 -4.42
CA ALA A 156 -13.05 14.21 -3.72
C ALA A 156 -12.33 12.96 -3.14
N ALA A 157 -13.10 11.99 -2.61
CA ALA A 157 -12.56 10.76 -2.05
C ALA A 157 -11.96 9.85 -3.14
N PHE A 158 -12.64 9.72 -4.28
CA PHE A 158 -12.10 8.96 -5.42
C PHE A 158 -10.83 9.58 -6.00
N ARG A 159 -10.79 10.91 -6.16
CA ARG A 159 -9.55 11.60 -6.59
C ARG A 159 -8.41 11.46 -5.58
N LEU A 160 -8.72 11.37 -4.28
CA LEU A 160 -7.70 11.11 -3.27
C LEU A 160 -7.10 9.72 -3.47
N LEU A 161 -7.92 8.68 -3.63
CA LEU A 161 -7.47 7.30 -3.89
C LEU A 161 -6.66 7.19 -5.18
N GLU A 162 -7.12 7.80 -6.28
CA GLU A 162 -6.41 7.82 -7.56
C GLU A 162 -5.02 8.46 -7.42
N ARG A 163 -4.94 9.63 -6.78
CA ARG A 163 -3.67 10.34 -6.56
C ARG A 163 -2.72 9.58 -5.64
N HIS A 164 -3.25 8.91 -4.62
CA HIS A 164 -2.52 8.06 -3.70
C HIS A 164 -1.81 6.92 -4.44
N GLU A 165 -2.56 6.07 -5.12
CA GLU A 165 -1.99 4.93 -5.83
C GLU A 165 -1.07 5.33 -6.97
N THR A 166 -1.40 6.41 -7.68
CA THR A 166 -0.53 6.96 -8.71
C THR A 166 0.80 7.43 -8.12
N ALA A 167 0.79 8.05 -6.94
CA ALA A 167 2.02 8.49 -6.28
C ALA A 167 2.87 7.29 -5.83
N ILE A 168 2.26 6.24 -5.26
CA ILE A 168 2.98 5.00 -4.89
C ILE A 168 3.57 4.32 -6.13
N TYR A 169 2.79 4.15 -7.19
CA TYR A 169 3.25 3.53 -8.44
C TYR A 169 4.46 4.26 -9.02
N LEU A 170 4.37 5.59 -9.15
CA LEU A 170 5.46 6.42 -9.69
C LEU A 170 6.70 6.40 -8.78
N TYR A 171 6.51 6.38 -7.47
CA TYR A 171 7.58 6.26 -6.49
C TYR A 171 8.36 4.95 -6.65
N LEU A 172 7.64 3.82 -6.70
CA LEU A 172 8.26 2.49 -6.90
C LEU A 172 8.97 2.42 -8.25
N GLN A 173 8.38 2.97 -9.31
CA GLN A 173 9.01 3.06 -10.63
C GLN A 173 10.30 3.89 -10.61
N ALA A 174 10.32 5.00 -9.88
CA ALA A 174 11.51 5.85 -9.74
C ALA A 174 12.63 5.12 -8.95
N LEU A 175 12.25 4.38 -7.88
CA LEU A 175 13.21 3.54 -7.14
C LEU A 175 13.83 2.45 -8.02
N GLU A 176 13.04 1.75 -8.85
CA GLU A 176 13.55 0.74 -9.79
C GLU A 176 14.57 1.33 -10.77
N ARG A 177 14.42 2.60 -11.16
CA ARG A 177 15.34 3.34 -12.03
C ARG A 177 16.56 3.91 -11.31
N GLY A 178 16.63 3.75 -9.98
CA GLY A 178 17.71 4.31 -9.16
C GLY A 178 17.67 5.84 -9.05
N GLU A 179 16.49 6.45 -9.15
CA GLU A 179 16.34 7.91 -9.09
C GLU A 179 16.56 8.41 -7.65
N LYS A 180 17.60 9.21 -7.44
CA LYS A 180 18.02 9.72 -6.11
C LYS A 180 16.94 10.58 -5.38
N ARG A 181 15.95 11.09 -6.10
CA ARG A 181 14.91 11.97 -5.56
C ARG A 181 13.51 11.34 -5.60
N ALA A 182 13.44 10.01 -5.69
CA ALA A 182 12.17 9.29 -5.74
C ALA A 182 11.24 9.68 -4.57
N ALA A 183 11.76 9.84 -3.36
CA ALA A 183 10.99 10.20 -2.16
C ALA A 183 10.18 11.48 -2.32
N LEU A 184 10.65 12.46 -3.12
CA LEU A 184 9.92 13.70 -3.37
C LEU A 184 8.53 13.48 -3.99
N ILE A 185 8.29 12.34 -4.66
CA ILE A 185 6.99 12.01 -5.23
C ILE A 185 5.96 11.85 -4.11
N LEU A 186 6.27 11.03 -3.11
CA LEU A 186 5.39 10.80 -1.95
C LEU A 186 5.35 11.99 -0.99
N GLU A 187 6.47 12.68 -0.80
CA GLU A 187 6.51 13.89 0.02
C GLU A 187 5.61 15.00 -0.55
N ARG A 188 5.58 15.16 -1.86
CA ARG A 188 4.65 16.09 -2.53
C ARG A 188 3.20 15.67 -2.36
N PHE A 189 2.90 14.38 -2.45
CA PHE A 189 1.56 13.88 -2.19
C PHE A 189 1.12 14.22 -0.75
N LEU A 190 1.97 13.96 0.24
CA LEU A 190 1.70 14.26 1.65
C LEU A 190 1.58 15.76 1.96
N GLY A 191 2.26 16.61 1.21
CA GLY A 191 2.25 18.06 1.39
C GLY A 191 1.22 18.83 0.55
N ALA A 192 0.51 18.15 -0.36
CA ALA A 192 -0.38 18.80 -1.34
C ALA A 192 -1.86 18.90 -0.90
N LEU A 193 -2.19 18.46 0.30
CA LEU A 193 -3.54 18.46 0.89
C LEU A 193 -3.55 19.20 2.22
#